data_ca9d75e4a4c78798b55864a73bf42541
#
_entry.id   ca9d75e4a4c78798b55864a73bf42541
#
_cell.length_a   1.000
_cell.length_b   1.000
_cell.length_c   1.000
_cell.angle_alpha   90.00
_cell.angle_beta   90.00
_cell.angle_gamma   90.00
#
_symmetry.space_group_name_H-M   'P 1'
#
loop_
_entity.id
_entity.type
_entity.pdbx_description
1 polymer ?
#
loop_
_entity_poly.entity_id
_entity_poly.type
_entity_poly.pdbx_seq_one_letter_code
_entity_poly.pdbx_strand_id
1 'polypeptide(L)'
;MIHVVRMTVSQWGLRVPARQGEESRQALILEGALDASLKLIRDGDSLILPVLEQRDGAEWCEFETHPGREPMPRHELVGGIAIMQEDDPDGAQKLLASRPSLHTVVFAEGEVHGEYRTREFRVLAGRPTTRTQVTEHGFTFNVDLAGAYFSARLSTERQRILVQVHTSETILDMFAGVGPFAITLAKPASLVVAADLNPKAISLMLENIAQNRVKNVLPMLADARHLDRIIPWQFDRIVMNLPLSGMEFLPEAFRLCRPGGTIHFYSLVSAEGEHAARISELGGIVLSERVVRSYSPGQWHAVYDVLVGG
;
A
#
# COMPACT_ATOMS: atom_id res chain seq x y z
N MET A 1 35.26 34.90 -7.71
CA MET A 1 34.08 34.49 -6.92
C MET A 1 33.26 33.55 -7.78
N ILE A 2 33.34 32.25 -7.48
CA ILE A 2 32.54 31.23 -8.18
C ILE A 2 31.13 31.33 -7.60
N HIS A 3 30.14 31.82 -8.38
CA HIS A 3 28.74 31.74 -8.01
C HIS A 3 28.37 30.26 -7.98
N VAL A 4 28.29 29.68 -6.77
CA VAL A 4 27.67 28.36 -6.57
C VAL A 4 26.19 28.56 -6.85
N VAL A 5 25.74 28.09 -7.99
CA VAL A 5 24.30 28.02 -8.31
C VAL A 5 23.67 27.07 -7.28
N ARG A 6 22.84 27.59 -6.39
CA ARG A 6 22.04 26.77 -5.48
C ARG A 6 20.97 26.09 -6.32
N MET A 7 21.14 24.79 -6.53
CA MET A 7 20.11 23.98 -7.19
C MET A 7 19.09 23.52 -6.13
N THR A 8 17.83 23.77 -6.38
CA THR A 8 16.73 23.25 -5.57
C THR A 8 16.05 22.11 -6.30
N VAL A 9 15.55 21.13 -5.55
CA VAL A 9 14.82 19.97 -6.06
C VAL A 9 13.58 19.80 -5.21
N SER A 10 12.42 19.63 -5.87
CA SER A 10 11.18 19.29 -5.18
C SER A 10 11.19 17.80 -4.85
N GLN A 11 10.96 17.45 -3.59
CA GLN A 11 11.00 16.08 -3.08
C GLN A 11 10.08 15.93 -1.88
N TRP A 12 9.74 14.68 -1.52
CA TRP A 12 9.04 14.39 -0.28
C TRP A 12 9.89 14.76 0.94
N GLY A 13 9.28 15.43 1.91
CA GLY A 13 9.90 15.83 3.15
C GLY A 13 9.11 15.30 4.34
N LEU A 14 9.76 14.54 5.22
CA LEU A 14 9.16 14.08 6.47
C LEU A 14 9.41 15.11 7.58
N ARG A 15 8.33 15.71 8.07
CA ARG A 15 8.39 16.69 9.16
C ARG A 15 8.48 15.96 10.50
N VAL A 16 9.52 16.28 11.28
CA VAL A 16 9.74 15.70 12.61
C VAL A 16 10.09 16.79 13.61
N PRO A 17 9.77 16.65 14.91
CA PRO A 17 10.24 17.57 15.94
C PRO A 17 11.76 17.65 15.96
N ALA A 18 12.34 18.85 16.09
CA ALA A 18 13.80 19.02 16.03
C ALA A 18 14.56 18.16 17.06
N ARG A 19 13.95 17.92 18.24
CA ARG A 19 14.50 17.05 19.28
C ARG A 19 14.62 15.58 18.89
N GLN A 20 13.83 15.12 17.90
CA GLN A 20 13.85 13.76 17.37
C GLN A 20 14.57 13.69 16.02
N GLY A 21 15.08 14.80 15.51
CA GLY A 21 15.61 14.91 14.16
C GLY A 21 16.76 13.95 13.86
N GLU A 22 17.72 13.79 14.76
CA GLU A 22 18.85 12.88 14.52
C GLU A 22 18.43 11.41 14.64
N GLU A 23 17.56 11.05 15.58
CA GLU A 23 17.01 9.69 15.71
C GLU A 23 16.22 9.30 14.44
N SER A 24 15.32 10.18 14.00
CA SER A 24 14.55 9.97 12.77
C SER A 24 15.44 9.90 11.54
N ARG A 25 16.49 10.72 11.47
CA ARG A 25 17.46 10.70 10.39
C ARG A 25 18.24 9.38 10.35
N GLN A 26 18.68 8.86 11.50
CA GLN A 26 19.36 7.57 11.58
C GLN A 26 18.45 6.40 11.18
N ALA A 27 17.19 6.42 11.62
CA ALA A 27 16.20 5.43 11.21
C ALA A 27 16.01 5.44 9.69
N LEU A 28 15.82 6.63 9.08
CA LEU A 28 15.69 6.78 7.63
C LEU A 28 16.95 6.32 6.86
N ILE A 29 18.14 6.51 7.42
CA ILE A 29 19.40 5.99 6.82
C ILE A 29 19.41 4.48 6.86
N LEU A 30 19.06 3.85 7.99
CA LEU A 30 19.03 2.40 8.15
C LEU A 30 18.00 1.75 7.22
N GLU A 31 16.87 2.41 7.02
CA GLU A 31 15.84 1.99 6.07
C GLU A 31 16.21 2.27 4.61
N GLY A 32 17.27 3.04 4.37
CA GLY A 32 17.67 3.52 3.05
C GLY A 32 16.67 4.49 2.42
N ALA A 33 15.89 5.18 3.23
CA ALA A 33 14.80 6.06 2.80
C ALA A 33 15.17 7.55 2.81
N LEU A 34 16.29 7.94 3.42
CA LEU A 34 16.76 9.33 3.42
C LEU A 34 17.42 9.67 2.07
N ASP A 35 17.03 10.80 1.47
CA ASP A 35 17.79 11.37 0.36
C ASP A 35 18.98 12.20 0.89
N ALA A 36 20.12 11.54 1.02
CA ALA A 36 21.33 12.19 1.53
C ALA A 36 21.99 13.19 0.55
N SER A 37 21.45 13.35 -0.67
CA SER A 37 21.92 14.36 -1.63
C SER A 37 21.33 15.74 -1.34
N LEU A 38 20.26 15.79 -0.54
CA LEU A 38 19.52 17.00 -0.22
C LEU A 38 19.78 17.46 1.22
N LYS A 39 19.74 18.78 1.43
CA LYS A 39 19.87 19.38 2.76
C LYS A 39 18.53 19.30 3.47
N LEU A 40 18.55 18.96 4.76
CA LEU A 40 17.35 19.10 5.60
C LEU A 40 16.92 20.59 5.69
N ILE A 41 15.62 20.80 5.87
CA ILE A 41 15.05 22.14 6.11
C ILE A 41 14.77 22.27 7.60
N ARG A 42 15.13 23.41 8.18
CA ARG A 42 14.74 23.76 9.56
C ARG A 42 13.57 24.74 9.48
N ASP A 43 12.46 24.37 10.12
CA ASP A 43 11.24 25.17 10.18
C ASP A 43 10.80 25.27 11.66
N GLY A 44 11.22 26.35 12.31
CA GLY A 44 10.99 26.57 13.73
C GLY A 44 11.55 25.44 14.60
N ASP A 45 10.67 24.78 15.37
CA ASP A 45 10.98 23.63 16.23
C ASP A 45 10.90 22.29 15.52
N SER A 46 10.78 22.29 14.20
CA SER A 46 10.72 21.10 13.37
C SER A 46 11.89 21.03 12.40
N LEU A 47 12.22 19.81 11.98
CA LEU A 47 13.08 19.51 10.84
C LEU A 47 12.27 18.81 9.77
N ILE A 48 12.53 19.14 8.51
CA ILE A 48 11.97 18.41 7.36
C ILE A 48 13.12 17.64 6.74
N LEU A 49 13.03 16.32 6.82
CA LEU A 49 14.03 15.38 6.33
C LEU A 49 13.65 14.95 4.91
N PRO A 50 14.54 15.11 3.90
CA PRO A 50 14.25 14.68 2.54
C PRO A 50 14.16 13.15 2.47
N VAL A 51 13.05 12.63 1.95
CA VAL A 51 12.82 11.20 1.83
C VAL A 51 12.60 10.80 0.37
N LEU A 52 13.11 9.63 -0.01
CA LEU A 52 13.10 9.14 -1.37
C LEU A 52 11.71 8.69 -1.86
N GLU A 53 10.80 8.43 -0.91
CA GLU A 53 9.45 7.96 -1.20
C GLU A 53 8.40 8.67 -0.31
N GLN A 54 7.15 8.66 -0.75
CA GLN A 54 6.05 9.17 0.05
C GLN A 54 5.81 8.29 1.28
N ARG A 55 5.69 8.94 2.46
CA ARG A 55 5.41 8.31 3.76
C ARG A 55 4.27 9.04 4.46
N ASP A 56 3.70 8.40 5.48
CA ASP A 56 2.72 9.05 6.35
C ASP A 56 3.33 10.30 6.99
N GLY A 57 2.64 11.43 6.85
CA GLY A 57 3.11 12.73 7.34
C GLY A 57 4.16 13.40 6.47
N ALA A 58 4.53 12.84 5.31
CA ALA A 58 5.42 13.50 4.37
C ALA A 58 4.66 14.54 3.52
N GLU A 59 5.27 15.69 3.33
CA GLU A 59 4.80 16.81 2.54
C GLU A 59 5.74 17.09 1.36
N TRP A 60 5.24 17.77 0.33
CA TRP A 60 6.05 18.10 -0.84
C TRP A 60 6.80 19.40 -0.59
N CYS A 61 8.15 19.36 -0.61
CA CYS A 61 9.03 20.46 -0.25
C CYS A 61 10.10 20.71 -1.31
N GLU A 62 10.62 21.96 -1.35
CA GLU A 62 11.82 22.30 -2.13
C GLU A 62 13.06 22.23 -1.25
N PHE A 63 13.99 21.36 -1.61
CA PHE A 63 15.25 21.17 -0.89
C PHE A 63 16.44 21.72 -1.67
N GLU A 64 17.41 22.31 -0.99
CA GLU A 64 18.73 22.61 -1.57
C GLU A 64 19.55 21.33 -1.70
N THR A 65 20.28 21.18 -2.80
CA THR A 65 21.23 20.07 -2.97
C THR A 65 22.49 20.28 -2.13
N HIS A 66 23.11 19.19 -1.68
CA HIS A 66 24.48 19.24 -1.18
C HIS A 66 25.46 19.46 -2.32
N PRO A 67 26.43 20.37 -2.19
CA PRO A 67 27.49 20.54 -3.20
C PRO A 67 28.21 19.21 -3.45
N GLY A 68 28.27 18.80 -4.72
CA GLY A 68 28.95 17.57 -5.17
C GLY A 68 28.18 16.26 -5.00
N ARG A 69 26.90 16.30 -4.62
CA ARG A 69 26.00 15.14 -4.63
C ARG A 69 24.88 15.37 -5.64
N GLU A 70 24.73 14.47 -6.58
CA GLU A 70 23.61 14.47 -7.51
C GLU A 70 22.35 13.97 -6.79
N PRO A 71 21.17 14.62 -7.01
CA PRO A 71 19.89 14.12 -6.48
C PRO A 71 19.60 12.72 -7.04
N MET A 72 19.03 11.86 -6.21
CA MET A 72 18.58 10.54 -6.66
C MET A 72 17.25 10.67 -7.42
N PRO A 73 17.05 9.90 -8.50
CA PRO A 73 15.78 9.88 -9.22
C PRO A 73 14.59 9.54 -8.30
N ARG A 74 13.45 10.13 -8.58
CA ARG A 74 12.20 9.80 -7.86
C ARG A 74 11.80 8.37 -8.14
N HIS A 75 11.57 7.62 -7.09
CA HIS A 75 11.19 6.22 -7.21
C HIS A 75 10.33 5.76 -6.02
N GLU A 76 9.59 4.68 -6.23
CA GLU A 76 8.91 3.91 -5.21
C GLU A 76 9.64 2.58 -5.01
N LEU A 77 9.77 2.11 -3.77
CA LEU A 77 10.41 0.82 -3.47
C LEU A 77 9.36 -0.24 -3.22
N VAL A 78 9.53 -1.38 -3.87
CA VAL A 78 8.76 -2.60 -3.57
C VAL A 78 9.76 -3.76 -3.47
N GLY A 79 10.11 -4.14 -2.26
CA GLY A 79 11.16 -5.13 -2.00
C GLY A 79 12.49 -4.73 -2.64
N GLY A 80 13.04 -5.60 -3.49
CA GLY A 80 14.28 -5.35 -4.23
C GLY A 80 14.10 -4.65 -5.58
N ILE A 81 12.93 -4.05 -5.84
CA ILE A 81 12.64 -3.32 -7.09
C ILE A 81 12.37 -1.84 -6.77
N ALA A 82 13.02 -0.95 -7.52
CA ALA A 82 12.69 0.46 -7.56
C ALA A 82 11.85 0.78 -8.80
N ILE A 83 10.73 1.48 -8.61
CA ILE A 83 9.81 1.90 -9.67
C ILE A 83 10.02 3.39 -9.90
N MET A 84 10.60 3.76 -11.02
CA MET A 84 10.82 5.15 -11.40
C MET A 84 9.58 5.76 -12.06
N GLN A 85 9.39 7.07 -11.84
CA GLN A 85 8.32 7.85 -12.46
C GLN A 85 8.73 8.42 -13.83
N GLU A 86 10.02 8.46 -14.10
CA GLU A 86 10.61 9.00 -15.31
C GLU A 86 11.45 7.92 -16.02
N ASP A 87 11.46 7.97 -17.36
CA ASP A 87 12.25 7.09 -18.18
C ASP A 87 13.71 7.60 -18.26
N ASP A 88 14.50 7.29 -17.24
CA ASP A 88 15.90 7.73 -17.11
C ASP A 88 16.81 6.51 -16.84
N PRO A 89 17.37 5.89 -17.90
CA PRO A 89 18.27 4.76 -17.76
C PRO A 89 19.55 5.08 -16.99
N ASP A 90 20.10 6.29 -17.11
CA ASP A 90 21.31 6.70 -16.40
C ASP A 90 21.05 6.85 -14.90
N GLY A 91 19.93 7.50 -14.55
CA GLY A 91 19.45 7.58 -13.18
C GLY A 91 19.14 6.19 -12.59
N ALA A 92 18.58 5.28 -13.37
CA ALA A 92 18.33 3.91 -12.96
C ALA A 92 19.61 3.14 -12.63
N GLN A 93 20.68 3.30 -13.43
CA GLN A 93 21.98 2.69 -13.14
C GLN A 93 22.59 3.25 -11.85
N LYS A 94 22.54 4.57 -11.66
CA LYS A 94 23.00 5.23 -10.43
C LYS A 94 22.23 4.73 -9.20
N LEU A 95 20.90 4.62 -9.32
CA LEU A 95 20.03 4.14 -8.26
C LEU A 95 20.36 2.69 -7.88
N LEU A 96 20.49 1.81 -8.87
CA LEU A 96 20.85 0.41 -8.66
C LEU A 96 22.21 0.27 -7.97
N ALA A 97 23.21 1.04 -8.41
CA ALA A 97 24.56 1.04 -7.83
C ALA A 97 24.59 1.58 -6.39
N SER A 98 23.69 2.52 -6.06
CA SER A 98 23.65 3.15 -4.73
C SER A 98 23.04 2.27 -3.63
N ARG A 99 22.28 1.22 -4.01
CA ARG A 99 21.50 0.38 -3.07
C ARG A 99 21.74 -1.11 -3.31
N PRO A 100 22.60 -1.76 -2.52
CA PRO A 100 22.87 -3.20 -2.64
C PRO A 100 21.63 -4.11 -2.50
N SER A 101 20.57 -3.63 -1.85
CA SER A 101 19.30 -4.36 -1.72
C SER A 101 18.47 -4.39 -2.99
N LEU A 102 18.72 -3.48 -3.94
CA LEU A 102 18.03 -3.47 -5.23
C LEU A 102 18.65 -4.48 -6.18
N HIS A 103 17.81 -5.18 -6.90
CA HIS A 103 18.21 -6.06 -8.00
C HIS A 103 17.67 -5.60 -9.36
N THR A 104 16.65 -4.71 -9.36
CA THR A 104 16.00 -4.23 -10.58
C THR A 104 15.51 -2.80 -10.39
N VAL A 105 15.62 -2.00 -11.43
CA VAL A 105 14.96 -0.70 -11.54
C VAL A 105 14.07 -0.73 -12.77
N VAL A 106 12.79 -0.38 -12.57
CA VAL A 106 11.79 -0.38 -13.64
C VAL A 106 11.19 1.01 -13.81
N PHE A 107 10.76 1.31 -15.02
CA PHE A 107 9.88 2.42 -15.35
C PHE A 107 8.46 1.91 -15.51
N ALA A 108 7.50 2.59 -14.92
CA ALA A 108 6.10 2.25 -15.03
C ALA A 108 5.49 2.86 -16.29
N GLU A 109 5.12 2.04 -17.27
CA GLU A 109 4.53 2.49 -18.52
C GLU A 109 3.02 2.65 -18.35
N GLY A 110 2.53 3.89 -18.51
CA GLY A 110 1.10 4.21 -18.38
C GLY A 110 0.54 4.13 -16.95
N GLU A 111 -0.78 4.24 -16.87
CA GLU A 111 -1.53 4.12 -15.62
C GLU A 111 -1.93 2.67 -15.33
N VAL A 112 -2.35 2.42 -14.09
CA VAL A 112 -2.96 1.14 -13.72
C VAL A 112 -4.25 0.97 -14.50
N HIS A 113 -4.37 -0.11 -15.27
CA HIS A 113 -5.50 -0.34 -16.17
C HIS A 113 -6.04 -1.77 -16.06
N GLY A 114 -7.22 -1.95 -16.69
CA GLY A 114 -7.91 -3.23 -16.76
C GLY A 114 -8.50 -3.71 -15.44
N GLU A 115 -9.24 -4.81 -15.53
CA GLU A 115 -9.98 -5.41 -14.40
C GLU A 115 -9.03 -5.94 -13.30
N TYR A 116 -7.82 -6.36 -13.68
CA TYR A 116 -6.80 -6.86 -12.74
C TYR A 116 -5.94 -5.76 -12.14
N ARG A 117 -6.15 -4.49 -12.54
CA ARG A 117 -5.42 -3.33 -12.03
C ARG A 117 -3.91 -3.51 -12.11
N THR A 118 -3.45 -4.04 -13.22
CA THR A 118 -2.03 -4.22 -13.53
C THR A 118 -1.48 -3.04 -14.31
N ARG A 119 -0.17 -2.96 -14.40
CA ARG A 119 0.59 -1.94 -15.11
C ARG A 119 1.71 -2.60 -15.87
N GLU A 120 2.07 -2.05 -17.03
CA GLU A 120 3.25 -2.47 -17.75
C GLU A 120 4.50 -1.82 -17.18
N PHE A 121 5.60 -2.57 -17.23
CA PHE A 121 6.88 -2.11 -16.71
C PHE A 121 7.99 -2.40 -17.71
N ARG A 122 8.83 -1.40 -17.95
CA ARG A 122 10.07 -1.56 -18.70
C ARG A 122 11.24 -1.57 -17.73
N VAL A 123 12.10 -2.59 -17.85
CA VAL A 123 13.32 -2.68 -17.05
C VAL A 123 14.34 -1.68 -17.57
N LEU A 124 14.77 -0.75 -16.71
CA LEU A 124 15.78 0.25 -17.02
C LEU A 124 17.19 -0.20 -16.61
N ALA A 125 17.29 -0.94 -15.49
CA ALA A 125 18.56 -1.44 -14.98
C ALA A 125 18.37 -2.71 -14.15
N GLY A 126 19.42 -3.54 -14.07
CA GLY A 126 19.45 -4.74 -13.25
C GLY A 126 18.89 -5.98 -13.92
N ARG A 127 18.21 -6.84 -13.14
CA ARG A 127 17.68 -8.13 -13.62
C ARG A 127 16.42 -7.91 -14.44
N PRO A 128 16.16 -8.68 -15.53
CA PRO A 128 14.96 -8.57 -16.33
C PRO A 128 13.76 -9.27 -15.63
N THR A 129 13.31 -8.71 -14.51
CA THR A 129 12.22 -9.28 -13.72
C THR A 129 11.38 -8.19 -13.05
N THR A 130 10.09 -8.45 -12.93
CA THR A 130 9.15 -7.68 -12.11
C THR A 130 8.78 -8.40 -10.81
N ARG A 131 9.40 -9.56 -10.55
CA ARG A 131 9.18 -10.36 -9.32
C ARG A 131 10.17 -9.95 -8.23
N THR A 132 9.64 -9.79 -7.03
CA THR A 132 10.41 -9.46 -5.82
C THR A 132 9.77 -10.06 -4.58
N GLN A 133 10.45 -9.93 -3.44
CA GLN A 133 9.90 -10.24 -2.12
C GLN A 133 9.79 -8.97 -1.30
N VAL A 134 8.69 -8.85 -0.56
CA VAL A 134 8.45 -7.78 0.42
C VAL A 134 8.25 -8.40 1.78
N THR A 135 8.97 -7.90 2.79
CA THR A 135 8.79 -8.33 4.18
C THR A 135 8.10 -7.25 4.98
N GLU A 136 6.99 -7.59 5.63
CA GLU A 136 6.19 -6.69 6.46
C GLU A 136 5.84 -7.40 7.77
N HIS A 137 6.21 -6.81 8.92
CA HIS A 137 5.83 -7.32 10.26
C HIS A 137 6.04 -8.83 10.47
N GLY A 138 7.12 -9.36 9.88
CA GLY A 138 7.48 -10.79 9.97
C GLY A 138 6.81 -11.71 8.95
N PHE A 139 5.97 -11.18 8.07
CA PHE A 139 5.46 -11.90 6.89
C PHE A 139 6.28 -11.55 5.64
N THR A 140 6.47 -12.53 4.77
CA THR A 140 7.17 -12.34 3.49
C THR A 140 6.21 -12.61 2.34
N PHE A 141 6.11 -11.67 1.40
CA PHE A 141 5.22 -11.74 0.26
C PHE A 141 6.02 -11.78 -1.04
N ASN A 142 5.83 -12.82 -1.86
CA ASN A 142 6.24 -12.84 -3.25
C ASN A 142 5.28 -11.95 -4.05
N VAL A 143 5.82 -11.03 -4.80
CA VAL A 143 5.07 -10.05 -5.60
C VAL A 143 5.61 -10.06 -7.03
N ASP A 144 4.71 -10.00 -8.00
CA ASP A 144 5.04 -9.72 -9.40
C ASP A 144 4.30 -8.45 -9.82
N LEU A 145 5.02 -7.35 -9.95
CA LEU A 145 4.44 -6.03 -10.21
C LEU A 145 3.64 -5.97 -11.51
N ALA A 146 4.04 -6.73 -12.53
CA ALA A 146 3.31 -6.83 -13.80
C ALA A 146 2.16 -7.85 -13.74
N GLY A 147 2.16 -8.74 -12.75
CA GLY A 147 1.19 -9.82 -12.63
C GLY A 147 0.03 -9.54 -11.70
N ALA A 148 0.25 -8.78 -10.64
CA ALA A 148 -0.76 -8.51 -9.63
C ALA A 148 -0.49 -7.19 -8.90
N TYR A 149 -1.57 -6.51 -8.50
CA TYR A 149 -1.45 -5.30 -7.68
C TYR A 149 -0.91 -5.63 -6.28
N PHE A 150 0.03 -4.82 -5.81
CA PHE A 150 0.51 -4.85 -4.44
C PHE A 150 0.85 -3.42 -3.98
N SER A 151 0.56 -3.10 -2.72
CA SER A 151 0.95 -1.82 -2.10
C SER A 151 1.55 -2.06 -0.71
N ALA A 152 2.85 -1.77 -0.58
CA ALA A 152 3.54 -1.78 0.70
C ALA A 152 3.01 -0.70 1.66
N ARG A 153 2.47 0.40 1.12
CA ARG A 153 1.91 1.53 1.88
C ARG A 153 0.73 1.17 2.77
N LEU A 154 0.07 0.02 2.53
CA LEU A 154 -1.05 -0.47 3.34
C LEU A 154 -0.60 -1.37 4.51
N SER A 155 0.69 -1.47 4.77
CA SER A 155 1.25 -2.27 5.87
C SER A 155 0.67 -1.85 7.23
N THR A 156 0.61 -0.55 7.51
CA THR A 156 0.02 0.01 8.73
C THR A 156 -1.47 -0.32 8.84
N GLU A 157 -2.24 -0.25 7.74
CA GLU A 157 -3.65 -0.60 7.73
C GLU A 157 -3.87 -2.09 8.01
N ARG A 158 -3.02 -2.97 7.48
CA ARG A 158 -3.08 -4.41 7.82
C ARG A 158 -2.88 -4.66 9.31
N GLN A 159 -1.93 -3.96 9.94
CA GLN A 159 -1.73 -4.03 11.40
C GLN A 159 -2.89 -3.43 12.18
N ARG A 160 -3.48 -2.32 11.71
CA ARG A 160 -4.65 -1.71 12.33
C ARG A 160 -5.83 -2.67 12.40
N ILE A 161 -6.13 -3.38 11.32
CA ILE A 161 -7.20 -4.37 11.31
C ILE A 161 -6.81 -5.59 12.15
N LEU A 162 -5.57 -6.05 12.06
CA LEU A 162 -5.08 -7.23 12.79
C LEU A 162 -5.35 -7.14 14.30
N VAL A 163 -5.14 -5.97 14.92
CA VAL A 163 -5.37 -5.79 16.37
C VAL A 163 -6.85 -5.78 16.76
N GLN A 164 -7.77 -5.70 15.79
CA GLN A 164 -9.22 -5.75 16.00
C GLN A 164 -9.79 -7.17 15.84
N VAL A 165 -9.02 -8.09 15.26
CA VAL A 165 -9.50 -9.45 14.95
C VAL A 165 -9.48 -10.33 16.20
N HIS A 166 -10.58 -11.02 16.47
CA HIS A 166 -10.71 -11.99 17.57
C HIS A 166 -10.47 -13.42 17.07
N THR A 167 -10.06 -14.32 17.98
CA THR A 167 -9.61 -15.69 17.66
C THR A 167 -10.66 -16.62 17.05
N SER A 168 -11.93 -16.29 17.17
CA SER A 168 -13.06 -17.06 16.60
C SER A 168 -13.57 -16.53 15.28
N GLU A 169 -13.09 -15.36 14.82
CA GLU A 169 -13.63 -14.70 13.63
C GLU A 169 -13.34 -15.49 12.35
N THR A 170 -14.37 -15.51 11.48
CA THR A 170 -14.24 -15.86 10.07
C THR A 170 -14.17 -14.57 9.24
N ILE A 171 -13.21 -14.48 8.34
CA ILE A 171 -12.92 -13.25 7.59
C ILE A 171 -13.04 -13.49 6.10
N LEU A 172 -13.61 -12.55 5.36
CA LEU A 172 -13.57 -12.49 3.90
C LEU A 172 -12.71 -11.31 3.45
N ASP A 173 -11.67 -11.58 2.68
CA ASP A 173 -10.95 -10.59 1.88
C ASP A 173 -11.45 -10.66 0.44
N MET A 174 -12.28 -9.68 0.04
CA MET A 174 -12.99 -9.72 -1.25
C MET A 174 -12.09 -9.40 -2.45
N PHE A 175 -10.95 -8.75 -2.24
CA PHE A 175 -10.01 -8.28 -3.27
C PHE A 175 -8.59 -8.53 -2.82
N ALA A 176 -8.29 -9.81 -2.58
CA ALA A 176 -7.15 -10.21 -1.77
C ALA A 176 -5.78 -10.02 -2.47
N GLY A 177 -5.75 -9.91 -3.80
CA GLY A 177 -4.49 -9.80 -4.53
C GLY A 177 -3.57 -10.98 -4.23
N VAL A 178 -2.32 -10.68 -3.89
CA VAL A 178 -1.32 -11.71 -3.48
C VAL A 178 -1.47 -12.15 -2.00
N GLY A 179 -2.55 -11.75 -1.33
CA GLY A 179 -2.96 -12.19 -0.01
C GLY A 179 -2.40 -11.41 1.19
N PRO A 180 -1.99 -10.13 1.08
CA PRO A 180 -1.34 -9.45 2.21
C PRO A 180 -2.28 -9.21 3.40
N PHE A 181 -3.54 -8.84 3.19
CA PHE A 181 -4.53 -8.79 4.27
C PHE A 181 -4.86 -10.19 4.77
N ALA A 182 -5.23 -11.11 3.88
CA ALA A 182 -5.65 -12.45 4.23
C ALA A 182 -4.63 -13.19 5.09
N ILE A 183 -3.34 -13.19 4.71
CA ILE A 183 -2.25 -13.87 5.43
C ILE A 183 -1.97 -13.18 6.77
N THR A 184 -1.99 -11.85 6.82
CA THR A 184 -1.77 -11.10 8.06
C THR A 184 -2.89 -11.38 9.07
N LEU A 185 -4.16 -11.33 8.63
CA LEU A 185 -5.33 -11.49 9.49
C LEU A 185 -5.56 -12.96 9.89
N ALA A 186 -5.02 -13.91 9.17
CA ALA A 186 -5.09 -15.33 9.50
C ALA A 186 -4.43 -15.67 10.83
N LYS A 187 -3.49 -14.84 11.33
CA LYS A 187 -2.78 -15.11 12.58
C LYS A 187 -3.71 -15.31 13.79
N PRO A 188 -4.70 -14.42 14.07
CA PRO A 188 -5.69 -14.63 15.12
C PRO A 188 -6.99 -15.30 14.64
N ALA A 189 -7.36 -15.16 13.35
CA ALA A 189 -8.65 -15.64 12.84
C ALA A 189 -8.79 -17.17 12.84
N SER A 190 -10.03 -17.67 12.88
CA SER A 190 -10.33 -19.10 12.71
C SER A 190 -10.19 -19.54 11.24
N LEU A 191 -10.67 -18.71 10.31
CA LEU A 191 -10.63 -18.94 8.87
C LEU A 191 -10.60 -17.58 8.14
N VAL A 192 -9.81 -17.48 7.09
CA VAL A 192 -9.87 -16.38 6.13
C VAL A 192 -10.16 -16.94 4.74
N VAL A 193 -11.25 -16.51 4.12
CA VAL A 193 -11.51 -16.72 2.70
C VAL A 193 -10.95 -15.51 1.96
N ALA A 194 -10.12 -15.76 0.94
CA ALA A 194 -9.41 -14.73 0.21
C ALA A 194 -9.73 -14.84 -1.29
N ALA A 195 -10.64 -13.99 -1.76
CA ALA A 195 -11.09 -14.00 -3.15
C ALA A 195 -10.33 -12.97 -3.99
N ASP A 196 -9.99 -13.35 -5.21
CA ASP A 196 -9.49 -12.42 -6.21
C ASP A 196 -9.89 -12.92 -7.61
N LEU A 197 -10.14 -11.99 -8.54
CA LEU A 197 -10.49 -12.29 -9.91
C LEU A 197 -9.26 -12.65 -10.77
N ASN A 198 -8.08 -12.20 -10.37
CA ASN A 198 -6.83 -12.37 -11.11
C ASN A 198 -6.17 -13.74 -10.82
N PRO A 199 -6.08 -14.65 -11.79
CA PRO A 199 -5.47 -15.97 -11.57
C PRO A 199 -3.97 -15.88 -11.22
N LYS A 200 -3.25 -14.85 -11.68
CA LYS A 200 -1.85 -14.64 -11.31
C LYS A 200 -1.72 -14.23 -9.85
N ALA A 201 -2.64 -13.41 -9.35
CA ALA A 201 -2.69 -13.03 -7.94
C ALA A 201 -2.94 -14.26 -7.05
N ILE A 202 -3.90 -15.12 -7.43
CA ILE A 202 -4.18 -16.37 -6.71
C ILE A 202 -2.95 -17.29 -6.69
N SER A 203 -2.24 -17.44 -7.82
CA SER A 203 -1.00 -18.23 -7.85
C SER A 203 0.05 -17.71 -6.88
N LEU A 204 0.27 -16.40 -6.86
CA LEU A 204 1.20 -15.76 -5.91
C LEU A 204 0.71 -15.87 -4.46
N MET A 205 -0.60 -15.78 -4.22
CA MET A 205 -1.19 -15.97 -2.89
C MET A 205 -0.93 -17.38 -2.36
N LEU A 206 -1.05 -18.40 -3.19
CA LEU A 206 -0.72 -19.79 -2.82
C LEU A 206 0.77 -19.93 -2.43
N GLU A 207 1.68 -19.32 -3.21
CA GLU A 207 3.10 -19.25 -2.85
C GLU A 207 3.29 -18.57 -1.48
N ASN A 208 2.59 -17.46 -1.24
CA ASN A 208 2.70 -16.66 -0.01
C ASN A 208 2.12 -17.37 1.22
N ILE A 209 1.01 -18.08 1.07
CA ILE A 209 0.43 -18.95 2.11
C ILE A 209 1.45 -19.99 2.54
N ALA A 210 2.08 -20.68 1.58
CA ALA A 210 3.10 -21.69 1.85
C ALA A 210 4.35 -21.08 2.49
N GLN A 211 4.84 -19.95 1.97
CA GLN A 211 6.02 -19.22 2.46
C GLN A 211 5.85 -18.81 3.93
N ASN A 212 4.66 -18.32 4.31
CA ASN A 212 4.36 -17.86 5.67
C ASN A 212 3.82 -18.99 6.57
N ARG A 213 3.71 -20.22 6.06
CA ARG A 213 3.23 -21.41 6.79
C ARG A 213 1.84 -21.21 7.40
N VAL A 214 0.99 -20.44 6.73
CA VAL A 214 -0.39 -20.21 7.16
C VAL A 214 -1.27 -21.37 6.69
N LYS A 215 -2.19 -21.85 7.57
CA LYS A 215 -2.99 -23.05 7.31
C LYS A 215 -4.49 -22.79 7.20
N ASN A 216 -4.94 -21.59 7.58
CA ASN A 216 -6.33 -21.19 7.69
C ASN A 216 -6.71 -20.06 6.73
N VAL A 217 -6.00 -19.94 5.59
CA VAL A 217 -6.42 -19.12 4.46
C VAL A 217 -6.89 -20.02 3.35
N LEU A 218 -8.11 -19.76 2.85
CA LEU A 218 -8.71 -20.43 1.69
C LEU A 218 -8.71 -19.47 0.50
N PRO A 219 -7.76 -19.59 -0.45
CA PRO A 219 -7.74 -18.77 -1.65
C PRO A 219 -8.85 -19.20 -2.62
N MET A 220 -9.48 -18.24 -3.27
CA MET A 220 -10.59 -18.45 -4.17
C MET A 220 -10.44 -17.60 -5.44
N LEU A 221 -10.32 -18.23 -6.61
CA LEU A 221 -10.44 -17.52 -7.89
C LEU A 221 -11.91 -17.27 -8.16
N ALA A 222 -12.38 -16.07 -7.91
CA ALA A 222 -13.80 -15.74 -8.03
C ALA A 222 -14.02 -14.26 -8.30
N ASP A 223 -15.14 -13.97 -8.97
CA ASP A 223 -15.65 -12.62 -9.14
C ASP A 223 -16.43 -12.20 -7.87
N ALA A 224 -16.03 -11.09 -7.27
CA ALA A 224 -16.66 -10.57 -6.07
C ALA A 224 -18.15 -10.28 -6.22
N ARG A 225 -18.64 -10.03 -7.45
CA ARG A 225 -20.07 -9.85 -7.78
C ARG A 225 -20.94 -11.08 -7.56
N HIS A 226 -20.33 -12.24 -7.37
CA HIS A 226 -21.02 -13.54 -7.29
C HIS A 226 -20.64 -14.38 -6.06
N LEU A 227 -19.93 -13.78 -5.10
CA LEU A 227 -19.48 -14.52 -3.91
C LEU A 227 -20.64 -15.03 -3.06
N ASP A 228 -21.75 -14.29 -2.95
CA ASP A 228 -22.97 -14.69 -2.23
C ASP A 228 -23.63 -15.96 -2.81
N ARG A 229 -23.41 -16.26 -4.11
CA ARG A 229 -23.92 -17.46 -4.77
C ARG A 229 -23.01 -18.67 -4.58
N ILE A 230 -21.75 -18.42 -4.23
CA ILE A 230 -20.69 -19.45 -4.10
C ILE A 230 -20.50 -19.82 -2.64
N ILE A 231 -20.57 -18.83 -1.73
CA ILE A 231 -20.32 -18.97 -0.31
C ILE A 231 -21.65 -19.02 0.44
N PRO A 232 -22.02 -20.17 1.02
CA PRO A 232 -23.35 -20.35 1.66
C PRO A 232 -23.41 -19.89 3.13
N TRP A 233 -22.39 -19.17 3.64
CA TRP A 233 -22.33 -18.66 5.02
C TRP A 233 -21.91 -17.20 5.05
N GLN A 234 -22.11 -16.55 6.21
CA GLN A 234 -21.71 -15.17 6.46
C GLN A 234 -20.43 -15.09 7.30
N PHE A 235 -19.78 -13.94 7.22
CA PHE A 235 -18.50 -13.67 7.86
C PHE A 235 -18.65 -12.67 9.02
N ASP A 236 -17.76 -12.78 10.00
CA ASP A 236 -17.64 -11.84 11.12
C ASP A 236 -17.04 -10.51 10.67
N ARG A 237 -16.16 -10.59 9.68
CA ARG A 237 -15.39 -9.44 9.18
C ARG A 237 -15.18 -9.54 7.68
N ILE A 238 -15.32 -8.41 6.99
CA ILE A 238 -15.03 -8.32 5.56
C ILE A 238 -14.04 -7.18 5.29
N VAL A 239 -13.04 -7.44 4.45
CA VAL A 239 -12.10 -6.44 3.93
C VAL A 239 -12.42 -6.18 2.46
N MET A 240 -12.68 -4.92 2.13
CA MET A 240 -12.97 -4.47 0.77
C MET A 240 -11.92 -3.46 0.32
N ASN A 241 -10.72 -3.92 -0.04
CA ASN A 241 -9.63 -3.04 -0.46
C ASN A 241 -9.62 -2.83 -1.99
N LEU A 242 -10.68 -2.20 -2.50
CA LEU A 242 -10.83 -1.79 -3.91
C LEU A 242 -11.28 -0.32 -4.02
N PRO A 243 -10.43 0.67 -3.69
CA PRO A 243 -10.86 2.03 -3.41
C PRO A 243 -11.50 2.78 -4.60
N LEU A 244 -11.18 2.45 -5.85
CA LEU A 244 -11.73 3.18 -7.00
C LEU A 244 -13.12 2.69 -7.44
N SER A 245 -13.48 1.44 -7.16
CA SER A 245 -14.75 0.84 -7.60
C SER A 245 -15.43 -0.02 -6.52
N GLY A 246 -14.95 0.01 -5.29
CA GLY A 246 -15.47 -0.82 -4.18
C GLY A 246 -16.94 -0.56 -3.84
N MET A 247 -17.45 0.64 -4.12
CA MET A 247 -18.84 1.02 -3.88
C MET A 247 -19.84 0.08 -4.59
N GLU A 248 -19.52 -0.39 -5.78
CA GLU A 248 -20.36 -1.30 -6.56
C GLU A 248 -20.59 -2.64 -5.85
N PHE A 249 -19.61 -3.08 -5.06
CA PHE A 249 -19.60 -4.35 -4.35
C PHE A 249 -20.09 -4.24 -2.89
N LEU A 250 -20.42 -3.05 -2.43
CA LEU A 250 -20.84 -2.85 -1.06
C LEU A 250 -22.12 -3.63 -0.71
N PRO A 251 -23.16 -3.70 -1.59
CA PRO A 251 -24.33 -4.53 -1.32
C PRO A 251 -24.00 -6.01 -1.16
N GLU A 252 -23.00 -6.52 -1.90
CA GLU A 252 -22.53 -7.89 -1.80
C GLU A 252 -21.88 -8.16 -0.45
N ALA A 253 -21.02 -7.24 0.00
CA ALA A 253 -20.38 -7.35 1.30
C ALA A 253 -21.42 -7.36 2.44
N PHE A 254 -22.48 -6.54 2.35
CA PHE A 254 -23.55 -6.55 3.34
C PHE A 254 -24.31 -7.89 3.38
N ARG A 255 -24.55 -8.55 2.24
CA ARG A 255 -25.16 -9.88 2.22
C ARG A 255 -24.27 -10.96 2.85
N LEU A 256 -22.97 -10.83 2.66
CA LEU A 256 -21.96 -11.78 3.15
C LEU A 256 -21.50 -11.50 4.59
N CYS A 257 -21.75 -10.32 5.13
CA CYS A 257 -21.45 -10.00 6.51
C CYS A 257 -22.63 -10.34 7.42
N ARG A 258 -22.37 -11.02 8.54
CA ARG A 258 -23.43 -11.31 9.52
C ARG A 258 -23.89 -10.03 10.25
N PRO A 259 -25.09 -10.00 10.80
CA PRO A 259 -25.50 -8.98 11.76
C PRO A 259 -24.50 -8.87 12.91
N GLY A 260 -24.10 -7.66 13.26
CA GLY A 260 -23.04 -7.39 14.25
C GLY A 260 -21.61 -7.60 13.73
N GLY A 261 -21.42 -8.00 12.47
CA GLY A 261 -20.10 -8.09 11.83
C GLY A 261 -19.58 -6.73 11.38
N THR A 262 -18.33 -6.70 10.97
CA THR A 262 -17.63 -5.46 10.57
C THR A 262 -17.18 -5.51 9.12
N ILE A 263 -17.44 -4.45 8.37
CA ILE A 263 -16.90 -4.26 7.01
C ILE A 263 -15.85 -3.14 7.04
N HIS A 264 -14.64 -3.41 6.56
CA HIS A 264 -13.60 -2.42 6.31
C HIS A 264 -13.66 -2.03 4.83
N PHE A 265 -14.35 -0.93 4.55
CA PHE A 265 -14.59 -0.46 3.19
C PHE A 265 -13.62 0.66 2.83
N TYR A 266 -12.70 0.37 1.92
CA TYR A 266 -11.75 1.34 1.36
C TYR A 266 -12.35 2.00 0.13
N SER A 267 -12.31 3.34 0.10
CA SER A 267 -12.82 4.12 -1.03
C SER A 267 -11.96 5.34 -1.32
N LEU A 268 -12.02 5.82 -2.56
CA LEU A 268 -11.55 7.14 -2.94
C LEU A 268 -12.67 8.13 -2.67
N VAL A 269 -12.38 9.18 -1.90
CA VAL A 269 -13.35 10.19 -1.49
C VAL A 269 -12.82 11.60 -1.72
N SER A 270 -13.76 12.55 -1.86
CA SER A 270 -13.50 13.98 -2.01
C SER A 270 -14.02 14.82 -0.84
N ALA A 271 -14.81 14.20 0.04
CA ALA A 271 -15.37 14.82 1.25
C ALA A 271 -15.48 13.79 2.37
N GLU A 272 -15.37 14.24 3.61
CA GLU A 272 -15.66 13.43 4.78
C GLU A 272 -17.14 13.03 4.80
N GLY A 273 -17.44 11.77 5.15
CA GLY A 273 -18.80 11.25 5.18
C GLY A 273 -19.42 10.95 3.82
N GLU A 274 -18.67 11.04 2.72
CA GLU A 274 -19.20 10.93 1.35
C GLU A 274 -20.06 9.68 1.14
N HIS A 275 -19.70 8.57 1.77
CA HIS A 275 -20.43 7.29 1.62
C HIS A 275 -21.35 6.93 2.78
N ALA A 276 -21.44 7.78 3.81
CA ALA A 276 -22.20 7.47 5.05
C ALA A 276 -23.69 7.23 4.78
N ALA A 277 -24.33 8.03 3.92
CA ALA A 277 -25.73 7.85 3.55
C ALA A 277 -25.98 6.49 2.89
N ARG A 278 -25.13 6.11 1.94
CA ARG A 278 -25.25 4.84 1.22
C ARG A 278 -25.02 3.63 2.14
N ILE A 279 -24.07 3.73 3.07
CA ILE A 279 -23.81 2.71 4.09
C ILE A 279 -25.04 2.54 4.98
N SER A 280 -25.65 3.65 5.42
CA SER A 280 -26.86 3.63 6.25
C SER A 280 -28.08 3.04 5.53
N GLU A 281 -28.28 3.34 4.25
CA GLU A 281 -29.32 2.73 3.42
C GLU A 281 -29.21 1.19 3.34
N LEU A 282 -28.00 0.66 3.40
CA LEU A 282 -27.74 -0.78 3.40
C LEU A 282 -27.85 -1.41 4.80
N GLY A 283 -28.19 -0.64 5.82
CA GLY A 283 -28.32 -1.10 7.21
C GLY A 283 -27.01 -1.06 7.99
N GLY A 284 -25.99 -0.32 7.52
CA GLY A 284 -24.73 -0.17 8.21
C GLY A 284 -24.64 1.05 9.09
N ILE A 285 -23.79 0.98 10.11
CA ILE A 285 -23.44 2.09 10.99
C ILE A 285 -21.94 2.36 10.82
N VAL A 286 -21.58 3.56 10.40
CA VAL A 286 -20.16 3.97 10.30
C VAL A 286 -19.61 4.16 11.72
N LEU A 287 -18.72 3.30 12.14
CA LEU A 287 -18.02 3.40 13.43
C LEU A 287 -16.87 4.40 13.37
N SER A 288 -16.15 4.43 12.26
CA SER A 288 -15.07 5.38 12.01
C SER A 288 -14.84 5.57 10.51
N GLU A 289 -14.41 6.78 10.14
CA GLU A 289 -13.81 7.10 8.85
C GLU A 289 -12.40 7.60 9.08
N ARG A 290 -11.45 7.14 8.26
CA ARG A 290 -10.04 7.52 8.39
C ARG A 290 -9.42 7.73 7.03
N VAL A 291 -8.62 8.80 6.92
CA VAL A 291 -7.76 9.00 5.77
C VAL A 291 -6.61 7.99 5.81
N VAL A 292 -6.46 7.22 4.75
CA VAL A 292 -5.36 6.26 4.58
C VAL A 292 -4.18 6.93 3.89
N ARG A 293 -4.44 7.69 2.81
CA ARG A 293 -3.42 8.47 2.09
C ARG A 293 -4.06 9.49 1.15
N SER A 294 -3.31 10.54 0.82
CA SER A 294 -3.66 11.42 -0.30
C SER A 294 -3.58 10.67 -1.64
N TYR A 295 -4.43 11.04 -2.58
CA TYR A 295 -4.46 10.50 -3.94
C TYR A 295 -4.15 11.60 -4.97
N SER A 296 -4.92 12.67 -4.97
CA SER A 296 -4.74 13.85 -5.81
C SER A 296 -5.22 15.10 -5.05
N PRO A 297 -5.00 16.33 -5.55
CA PRO A 297 -5.54 17.51 -4.92
C PRO A 297 -7.06 17.38 -4.67
N GLY A 298 -7.48 17.48 -3.41
CA GLY A 298 -8.90 17.36 -3.01
C GLY A 298 -9.46 15.93 -3.00
N GLN A 299 -8.62 14.90 -3.18
CA GLN A 299 -9.05 13.50 -3.11
C GLN A 299 -8.08 12.67 -2.27
N TRP A 300 -8.63 11.74 -1.51
CA TRP A 300 -7.86 10.81 -0.69
C TRP A 300 -8.50 9.43 -0.61
N HIS A 301 -7.67 8.43 -0.36
CA HIS A 301 -8.17 7.12 0.03
C HIS A 301 -8.59 7.17 1.50
N ALA A 302 -9.85 6.83 1.76
CA ALA A 302 -10.39 6.64 3.10
C ALA A 302 -10.74 5.17 3.35
N VAL A 303 -10.83 4.80 4.62
CA VAL A 303 -11.44 3.55 5.07
C VAL A 303 -12.59 3.87 6.00
N TYR A 304 -13.72 3.23 5.76
CA TYR A 304 -14.89 3.20 6.63
C TYR A 304 -14.89 1.87 7.39
N ASP A 305 -14.84 1.93 8.70
CA ASP A 305 -15.13 0.76 9.54
C ASP A 305 -16.65 0.76 9.81
N VAL A 306 -17.35 -0.22 9.27
CA VAL A 306 -18.82 -0.27 9.25
C VAL A 306 -19.31 -1.46 10.06
N LEU A 307 -20.16 -1.20 11.04
CA LEU A 307 -20.92 -2.23 11.74
C LEU A 307 -22.18 -2.58 10.94
N VAL A 308 -22.40 -3.85 10.66
CA VAL A 308 -23.63 -4.32 9.99
C VAL A 308 -24.74 -4.43 11.02
N GLY A 309 -25.86 -3.73 10.78
CA GLY A 309 -27.04 -3.78 11.63
C GLY A 309 -27.69 -5.17 11.67
N GLY A 310 -28.47 -5.44 12.71
CA GLY A 310 -29.26 -6.64 12.86
C GLY A 310 -30.69 -6.48 12.32
#